data_6a057093261bdaa005d6a4b5dfdc9bd2
#
_entry.id   6a057093261bdaa005d6a4b5dfdc9bd2
#
_cell.length_a   1.000
_cell.length_b   1.000
_cell.length_c   1.000
_cell.angle_alpha   90.00
_cell.angle_beta   90.00
_cell.angle_gamma   90.00
#
_symmetry.space_group_name_H-M   'P 1'
#
loop_
_entity.id
_entity.type
_entity.pdbx_description
1 polymer ?
#
loop_
_entity_poly.entity_id
_entity_poly.type
_entity_poly.pdbx_seq_one_letter_code
_entity_poly.pdbx_strand_id
1 'polypeptide(L)' 'MRSIMVNKNEAGQRLDKLLAKYLNLAGKGFLYKMMRKKNIVLNGKKCDGSEKLAEGDEIKLFLADETIE' A
#
# COMPACT_ATOMS: atom_id res chain seq x y z
N MET A 1 7.80 -9.76 -4.59
CA MET A 1 6.94 -8.64 -5.01
C MET A 1 5.48 -9.05 -4.99
N ARG A 2 4.62 -8.20 -4.48
CA ARG A 2 3.18 -8.42 -4.49
C ARG A 2 2.48 -7.20 -5.05
N SER A 3 1.28 -7.39 -5.58
CA SER A 3 0.46 -6.27 -6.04
C SER A 3 -0.95 -6.45 -5.52
N ILE A 4 -1.60 -5.32 -5.27
CA ILE A 4 -2.97 -5.27 -4.79
C ILE A 4 -3.77 -4.41 -5.76
N MET A 5 -4.85 -4.96 -6.28
CA MET A 5 -5.79 -4.18 -7.11
C MET A 5 -6.93 -3.70 -6.23
N VAL A 6 -7.17 -2.41 -6.24
CA VAL A 6 -8.24 -1.81 -5.44
C VAL A 6 -9.58 -2.17 -6.08
N ASN A 7 -10.44 -2.83 -5.32
CA ASN A 7 -11.76 -3.20 -5.81
C ASN A 7 -12.79 -2.15 -5.38
N LYS A 8 -14.03 -2.35 -5.82
CA LYS A 8 -15.12 -1.42 -5.54
C LYS A 8 -15.34 -1.21 -4.05
N ASN A 9 -15.17 -2.24 -3.24
CA ASN A 9 -15.39 -2.15 -1.79
C ASN A 9 -14.29 -1.37 -1.09
N GLU A 10 -13.11 -1.32 -1.68
CA GLU A 10 -11.94 -0.65 -1.10
C GLU A 10 -11.76 0.77 -1.62
N ALA A 11 -12.43 1.13 -2.70
CA ALA A 11 -12.35 2.46 -3.26
C ALA A 11 -12.86 3.50 -2.26
N GLY A 12 -12.23 4.66 -2.26
CA GLY A 12 -12.59 5.74 -1.36
C GLY A 12 -11.85 5.73 -0.03
N GLN A 13 -11.09 4.68 0.26
CA GLN A 13 -10.26 4.62 1.47
C GLN A 13 -8.91 5.28 1.20
N ARG A 14 -8.25 5.70 2.28
CA ARG A 14 -6.88 6.18 2.17
C ARG A 14 -5.94 5.00 1.99
N LEU A 15 -4.85 5.23 1.26
CA LEU A 15 -3.85 4.19 1.00
C LEU A 15 -3.27 3.63 2.29
N ASP A 16 -2.94 4.50 3.25
CA ASP A 16 -2.36 4.06 4.51
C ASP A 16 -3.30 3.14 5.28
N LYS A 17 -4.59 3.41 5.23
CA LYS A 17 -5.59 2.59 5.91
C LYS A 17 -5.68 1.21 5.28
N LEU A 18 -5.68 1.14 3.96
CA LEU A 18 -5.72 -0.14 3.24
C LEU A 18 -4.46 -0.96 3.52
N LEU A 19 -3.30 -0.32 3.49
CA LEU A 19 -2.03 -1.01 3.75
C LEU A 19 -1.96 -1.53 5.18
N ALA A 20 -2.47 -0.79 6.15
CA ALA A 20 -2.51 -1.24 7.53
C ALA A 20 -3.37 -2.51 7.68
N LYS A 21 -4.40 -2.64 6.86
CA LYS A 21 -5.25 -3.82 6.86
C LYS A 21 -4.53 -5.03 6.26
N TYR A 22 -3.80 -4.82 5.16
CA TYR A 22 -3.08 -5.91 4.48
C TYR A 22 -1.81 -6.31 5.23
N LEU A 23 -1.14 -5.35 5.86
CA LEU A 23 0.11 -5.57 6.56
C LEU A 23 -0.08 -5.30 8.04
N ASN A 24 -1.04 -5.99 8.64
CA ASN A 24 -1.48 -5.72 10.00
C ASN A 24 -0.41 -5.95 11.07
N LEU A 25 0.65 -6.69 10.75
CA LEU A 25 1.78 -6.88 11.65
C LEU A 25 2.81 -5.77 11.55
N ALA A 26 2.69 -4.90 10.56
CA ALA A 26 3.61 -3.80 10.35
C ALA A 26 3.02 -2.52 10.95
N GLY A 27 3.83 -1.75 11.68
CA GLY A 27 3.38 -0.48 12.22
C GLY A 27 3.27 0.59 11.13
N LYS A 28 2.56 1.67 11.44
CA LYS A 28 2.40 2.77 10.48
C LYS A 28 3.74 3.37 10.09
N GLY A 29 4.67 3.47 11.03
CA GLY A 29 6.00 3.99 10.74
C GLY A 29 6.72 3.17 9.68
N PHE A 30 6.58 1.85 9.74
CA PHE A 30 7.15 0.96 8.73
C PHE A 30 6.52 1.23 7.37
N LEU A 31 5.21 1.37 7.31
CA LEU A 31 4.51 1.60 6.05
C LEU A 31 4.94 2.92 5.41
N TYR A 32 5.03 3.99 6.18
CA TYR A 32 5.45 5.29 5.66
C TYR A 32 6.91 5.24 5.20
N LYS A 33 7.76 4.52 5.94
CA LYS A 33 9.15 4.35 5.54
C LYS A 33 9.25 3.65 4.19
N MET A 34 8.46 2.60 4.00
CA MET A 34 8.47 1.84 2.75
C MET A 34 7.94 2.67 1.59
N MET A 35 6.92 3.46 1.82
CA MET A 35 6.40 4.36 0.78
C MET A 35 7.44 5.41 0.41
N ARG A 36 8.13 5.97 1.40
CA ARG A 36 9.18 6.96 1.15
C ARG A 36 10.32 6.39 0.33
N LYS A 37 10.67 5.14 0.55
CA LYS A 37 11.74 4.45 -0.18
C LYS A 37 11.29 3.91 -1.53
N LYS A 38 10.03 4.11 -1.91
CA LYS A 38 9.45 3.58 -3.13
C LYS A 38 9.37 2.05 -3.15
N ASN A 39 9.40 1.42 -1.99
CA ASN A 39 9.15 -0.01 -1.87
C ASN A 39 7.65 -0.31 -1.91
N ILE A 40 6.83 0.70 -1.68
CA ILE A 40 5.38 0.63 -1.88
C ILE A 40 5.02 1.79 -2.80
N VAL A 41 4.42 1.49 -3.95
CA VAL A 41 4.06 2.52 -4.93
C VAL A 41 2.60 2.34 -5.33
N LEU A 42 1.98 3.43 -5.74
CA LEU A 42 0.59 3.45 -6.21
C LEU A 42 0.59 3.79 -7.69
N ASN A 43 0.07 2.87 -8.52
CA ASN A 43 0.07 3.01 -9.98
C ASN A 43 1.47 3.31 -10.53
N GLY A 44 2.49 2.71 -9.91
CA GLY A 44 3.88 2.89 -10.34
C GLY A 44 4.50 4.21 -9.91
N LYS A 45 3.81 5.01 -9.10
CA LYS A 45 4.29 6.31 -8.65
C LYS A 45 4.52 6.31 -7.15
N LYS A 46 5.42 7.18 -6.70
CA LYS A 46 5.66 7.36 -5.27
C LYS A 46 4.38 7.79 -4.57
N CYS A 47 4.15 7.23 -3.39
CA CYS A 47 2.98 7.56 -2.58
C CYS A 47 3.42 7.92 -1.16
N ASP A 48 2.54 8.56 -0.40
CA ASP A 48 2.82 8.94 0.98
C ASP A 48 1.78 8.45 1.98
N GLY A 49 0.77 7.73 1.50
CA GLY A 49 -0.27 7.17 2.35
C GLY A 49 -1.54 8.01 2.43
N SER A 50 -1.48 9.28 2.04
CA SER A 50 -2.65 10.17 2.10
C SER A 50 -3.55 10.05 0.87
N GLU A 51 -3.11 9.33 -0.14
CA GLU A 51 -3.86 9.19 -1.39
C GLU A 51 -5.18 8.47 -1.16
N LYS A 52 -6.22 9.01 -1.76
CA LYS A 52 -7.52 8.37 -1.74
C LYS A 52 -7.60 7.40 -2.90
N LEU A 53 -7.91 6.16 -2.60
CA LEU A 53 -7.92 5.09 -3.59
C LEU A 53 -9.19 5.11 -4.43
N ALA A 54 -9.03 4.73 -5.70
CA ALA A 54 -10.14 4.55 -6.62
C ALA A 54 -10.15 3.12 -7.12
N GLU A 55 -11.30 2.65 -7.57
CA GLU A 55 -11.41 1.32 -8.14
C GLU A 55 -10.47 1.19 -9.35
N GLY A 56 -9.71 0.10 -9.38
CA GLY A 56 -8.75 -0.15 -10.44
C GLY A 56 -7.35 0.34 -10.15
N ASP A 57 -7.14 1.08 -9.06
CA ASP A 57 -5.79 1.48 -8.67
C ASP A 57 -4.96 0.24 -8.33
N GLU A 58 -3.69 0.27 -8.69
CA GLU A 58 -2.77 -0.82 -8.40
C GLU A 58 -1.71 -0.38 -7.40
N ILE A 59 -1.57 -1.16 -6.32
CA ILE A 59 -0.54 -0.94 -5.32
C ILE A 59 0.49 -2.03 -5.47
N LYS A 60 1.74 -1.67 -5.71
CA LYS A 60 2.83 -2.64 -5.82
C LYS A 60 3.68 -2.60 -4.56
N LEU A 61 4.00 -3.80 -4.05
CA LEU A 61 4.77 -3.96 -2.83
C LEU A 61 6.07 -4.67 -3.18
N PHE A 62 7.17 -3.93 -3.18
CA PHE A 62 8.50 -4.47 -3.44
C PHE A 62 9.17 -4.84 -2.11
N LEU A 63 8.53 -5.74 -1.36
CA LEU A 63 8.98 -6.16 -0.05
C LEU A 63 9.30 -7.65 -0.06
N ALA A 64 10.20 -8.07 0.82
CA ALA A 64 10.48 -9.48 1.01
C ALA A 64 9.24 -10.19 1.55
N ASP A 65 9.02 -11.45 1.15
CA ASP A 65 7.83 -12.20 1.57
C ASP A 65 7.73 -12.30 3.09
N GLU A 66 8.84 -12.50 3.76
CA GLU A 66 8.88 -12.58 5.21
C GLU A 66 8.48 -11.27 5.89
N THR A 67 8.57 -10.17 5.18
CA THR A 67 8.17 -8.85 5.70
C THR A 67 6.66 -8.66 5.60
N ILE A 68 6.04 -9.27 4.60
CA ILE A 68 4.62 -9.11 4.32
C ILE A 68 3.75 -9.98 5.22
N GLU A 69 4.22 -11.14 5.57
CA GLU A 69 3.48 -12.09 6.40
C GLU A 69 3.19 -11.59 7.80
#